data_7078c4469e7f097274213f6206457f36
#
_entry.id   7078c4469e7f097274213f6206457f36
#
_cell.length_a   1.000
_cell.length_b   1.000
_cell.length_c   1.000
_cell.angle_alpha   90.00
_cell.angle_beta   90.00
_cell.angle_gamma   90.00
#
_symmetry.space_group_name_H-M   'P 1'
#
loop_
_entity.id
_entity.type
_entity.pdbx_description
1 polymer ?
#
loop_
_entity_poly.entity_id
_entity_poly.type
_entity_poly.pdbx_seq_one_letter_code
_entity_poly.pdbx_strand_id
1 'polypeptide(L)'
;LALENKNSWKVIFSGSLKNQIVFPHSPYLLISIAQKIDLVNDLSKIKSQAKSYDDRNALNWVVSGRANAAVLPLSSCVNALVEDPRLSVLLPQEGSPLNWTVLASPSLSPEPFPTDWFNSLWGATSLRRVISKGYLPPMSFPDLKRKNINVSKRYQSIFLPEESVWNKCWSLPILTAEKKKDLALNWNDS
;
A
#
# COMPACT_ATOMS: atom_id res chain seq x y z
N LEU A 1 7.18 -23.65 -8.28
CA LEU A 1 7.74 -22.28 -8.18
C LEU A 1 6.77 -21.24 -7.60
N ALA A 2 5.47 -21.56 -7.50
CA ALA A 2 4.45 -20.60 -7.05
C ALA A 2 4.22 -20.52 -5.54
N LEU A 3 4.87 -21.33 -4.71
CA LEU A 3 4.51 -21.51 -3.30
C LEU A 3 5.44 -20.79 -2.32
N GLU A 4 6.70 -20.59 -2.64
CA GLU A 4 7.67 -20.03 -1.69
C GLU A 4 7.59 -18.50 -1.49
N ASN A 5 7.00 -17.76 -2.41
CA ASN A 5 6.94 -16.29 -2.37
C ASN A 5 5.51 -15.73 -2.26
N LYS A 6 4.52 -16.54 -1.86
CA LYS A 6 3.11 -16.13 -1.88
C LYS A 6 2.78 -14.89 -1.06
N ASN A 7 3.59 -14.56 -0.04
CA ASN A 7 3.39 -13.42 0.84
C ASN A 7 4.61 -12.49 0.88
N SER A 8 5.28 -12.29 -0.25
CA SER A 8 6.48 -11.47 -0.34
C SER A 8 6.42 -10.53 -1.54
N TRP A 9 7.01 -9.34 -1.41
CA TRP A 9 7.24 -8.45 -2.56
C TRP A 9 8.05 -9.12 -3.68
N LYS A 10 8.81 -10.16 -3.38
CA LYS A 10 9.56 -10.92 -4.40
C LYS A 10 8.67 -11.51 -5.49
N VAL A 11 7.37 -11.63 -5.26
CA VAL A 11 6.41 -12.10 -6.27
C VAL A 11 6.39 -11.20 -7.51
N ILE A 12 6.62 -9.89 -7.36
CA ILE A 12 6.66 -8.97 -8.51
C ILE A 12 7.83 -9.22 -9.47
N PHE A 13 8.82 -10.03 -9.06
CA PHE A 13 9.96 -10.45 -9.90
C PHE A 13 9.76 -11.84 -10.51
N SER A 14 8.60 -12.45 -10.30
CA SER A 14 8.30 -13.77 -10.89
C SER A 14 8.27 -13.69 -12.42
N GLY A 15 8.95 -14.58 -13.08
CA GLY A 15 8.94 -14.66 -14.55
C GLY A 15 7.54 -14.84 -15.15
N SER A 16 6.60 -15.41 -14.40
CA SER A 16 5.20 -15.55 -14.80
C SER A 16 4.43 -14.21 -14.85
N LEU A 17 4.96 -13.17 -14.23
CA LEU A 17 4.37 -11.81 -14.21
C LEU A 17 5.09 -10.84 -15.15
N LYS A 18 6.03 -11.31 -15.96
CA LYS A 18 6.74 -10.45 -16.92
C LYS A 18 5.76 -9.74 -17.86
N ASN A 19 5.85 -8.40 -17.93
CA ASN A 19 4.95 -7.54 -18.71
C ASN A 19 3.45 -7.73 -18.34
N GLN A 20 3.16 -8.02 -17.07
CA GLN A 20 1.80 -8.30 -16.60
C GLN A 20 1.40 -7.51 -15.35
N ILE A 21 2.27 -6.62 -14.87
CA ILE A 21 2.01 -5.84 -13.65
C ILE A 21 1.75 -4.38 -14.00
N VAL A 22 0.73 -3.78 -13.40
CA VAL A 22 0.54 -2.34 -13.40
C VAL A 22 1.17 -1.76 -12.14
N PHE A 23 2.13 -0.87 -12.33
CA PHE A 23 2.82 -0.18 -11.26
C PHE A 23 2.32 1.26 -11.09
N PRO A 24 2.49 1.86 -9.90
CA PRO A 24 2.27 3.29 -9.72
C PRO A 24 3.31 4.11 -10.49
N HIS A 25 2.96 5.35 -10.84
CA HIS A 25 3.87 6.26 -11.55
C HIS A 25 5.10 6.67 -10.73
N SER A 26 5.05 6.52 -9.41
CA SER A 26 6.12 6.95 -8.53
C SER A 26 7.31 5.98 -8.55
N PRO A 27 8.43 6.30 -9.21
CA PRO A 27 9.64 5.47 -9.15
C PRO A 27 10.13 5.28 -7.72
N TYR A 28 9.96 6.30 -6.89
CA TYR A 28 10.39 6.29 -5.51
C TYR A 28 9.72 5.18 -4.69
N LEU A 29 8.42 4.93 -4.91
CA LEU A 29 7.73 3.83 -4.25
C LEU A 29 8.35 2.48 -4.66
N LEU A 30 8.60 2.28 -5.94
CA LEU A 30 9.17 1.03 -6.46
C LEU A 30 10.60 0.81 -5.99
N ILE A 31 11.42 1.86 -5.97
CA ILE A 31 12.78 1.83 -5.43
C ILE A 31 12.74 1.47 -3.93
N SER A 32 11.82 2.05 -3.16
CA SER A 32 11.70 1.74 -1.73
C SER A 32 11.31 0.28 -1.48
N ILE A 33 10.46 -0.30 -2.33
CA ILE A 33 10.11 -1.73 -2.29
C ILE A 33 11.35 -2.57 -2.62
N ALA A 34 12.08 -2.22 -3.68
CA ALA A 34 13.30 -2.94 -4.08
C ALA A 34 14.36 -2.92 -2.98
N GLN A 35 14.54 -1.79 -2.30
CA GLN A 35 15.44 -1.66 -1.14
C GLN A 35 15.01 -2.60 0.00
N LYS A 36 13.71 -2.73 0.24
CA LYS A 36 13.18 -3.54 1.33
C LYS A 36 13.42 -5.05 1.15
N ILE A 37 13.62 -5.48 -0.10
CA ILE A 37 13.84 -6.89 -0.46
C ILE A 37 15.25 -7.15 -1.03
N ASP A 38 16.17 -6.20 -0.82
CA ASP A 38 17.58 -6.26 -1.26
C ASP A 38 17.78 -6.46 -2.78
N LEU A 39 16.88 -5.87 -3.58
CA LEU A 39 16.90 -5.95 -5.05
C LEU A 39 17.05 -4.58 -5.72
N VAL A 40 17.65 -3.61 -5.04
CA VAL A 40 17.83 -2.25 -5.58
C VAL A 40 18.71 -2.22 -6.84
N ASN A 41 19.63 -3.16 -6.97
CA ASN A 41 20.52 -3.27 -8.14
C ASN A 41 19.82 -3.90 -9.37
N ASP A 42 18.59 -4.35 -9.21
CA ASP A 42 17.81 -5.05 -10.24
C ASP A 42 16.59 -4.24 -10.70
N LEU A 43 16.67 -2.91 -10.70
CA LEU A 43 15.56 -2.03 -11.11
C LEU A 43 15.09 -2.30 -12.55
N SER A 44 16.00 -2.68 -13.43
CA SER A 44 15.68 -3.12 -14.79
C SER A 44 14.73 -4.33 -14.81
N LYS A 45 14.84 -5.23 -13.83
CA LYS A 45 13.92 -6.36 -13.68
C LYS A 45 12.51 -5.87 -13.29
N ILE A 46 12.40 -4.88 -12.40
CA ILE A 46 11.08 -4.28 -12.07
C ILE A 46 10.45 -3.70 -13.34
N LYS A 47 11.21 -2.93 -14.11
CA LYS A 47 10.74 -2.34 -15.36
C LYS A 47 10.26 -3.40 -16.35
N SER A 48 10.97 -4.53 -16.46
CA SER A 48 10.59 -5.63 -17.35
C SER A 48 9.28 -6.34 -16.95
N GLN A 49 8.84 -6.21 -15.69
CA GLN A 49 7.55 -6.73 -15.22
C GLN A 49 6.39 -5.78 -15.55
N ALA A 50 6.70 -4.50 -15.81
CA ALA A 50 5.68 -3.48 -16.02
C ALA A 50 4.90 -3.69 -17.32
N LYS A 51 3.60 -3.83 -17.21
CA LYS A 51 2.63 -3.71 -18.31
C LYS A 51 2.33 -2.24 -18.60
N SER A 52 2.17 -1.47 -17.54
CA SER A 52 1.86 -0.04 -17.56
C SER A 52 2.21 0.59 -16.22
N TYR A 53 2.31 1.91 -16.22
CA TYR A 53 2.37 2.75 -15.02
C TYR A 53 1.09 3.58 -14.97
N ASP A 54 0.20 3.31 -14.01
CA ASP A 54 -1.11 3.94 -13.94
C ASP A 54 -1.66 3.95 -12.51
N ASP A 55 -1.69 5.11 -11.87
CA ASP A 55 -2.21 5.25 -10.51
C ASP A 55 -3.74 5.25 -10.43
N ARG A 56 -4.42 5.65 -11.52
CA ARG A 56 -5.87 5.88 -11.52
C ARG A 56 -6.67 4.65 -11.94
N ASN A 57 -6.18 3.97 -13.00
CA ASN A 57 -6.93 2.88 -13.62
C ASN A 57 -6.32 1.50 -13.37
N ALA A 58 -5.29 1.40 -12.51
CA ALA A 58 -4.55 0.15 -12.28
C ALA A 58 -5.49 -1.01 -11.88
N LEU A 59 -6.50 -0.76 -11.05
CA LEU A 59 -7.51 -1.76 -10.70
C LEU A 59 -8.30 -2.24 -11.93
N ASN A 60 -8.71 -1.33 -12.82
CA ASN A 60 -9.46 -1.67 -14.02
C ASN A 60 -8.65 -2.53 -14.99
N TRP A 61 -7.31 -2.37 -15.03
CA TRP A 61 -6.45 -3.26 -15.81
C TRP A 61 -6.54 -4.70 -15.35
N VAL A 62 -6.59 -4.92 -14.03
CA VAL A 62 -6.69 -6.27 -13.43
C VAL A 62 -8.09 -6.83 -13.60
N VAL A 63 -9.13 -6.08 -13.25
CA VAL A 63 -10.53 -6.52 -13.35
C VAL A 63 -10.91 -6.90 -14.78
N SER A 64 -10.43 -6.14 -15.77
CA SER A 64 -10.65 -6.42 -17.20
C SER A 64 -9.75 -7.52 -17.78
N GLY A 65 -8.86 -8.11 -17.00
CA GLY A 65 -7.93 -9.15 -17.44
C GLY A 65 -6.81 -8.65 -18.36
N ARG A 66 -6.61 -7.33 -18.48
CA ARG A 66 -5.52 -6.74 -19.27
C ARG A 66 -4.17 -6.83 -18.57
N ALA A 67 -4.16 -6.96 -17.25
CA ALA A 67 -2.98 -7.22 -16.42
C ALA A 67 -3.31 -8.29 -15.39
N ASN A 68 -2.29 -9.04 -14.96
CA ASN A 68 -2.46 -10.09 -13.96
C ASN A 68 -2.32 -9.59 -12.53
N ALA A 69 -1.65 -8.48 -12.32
CA ALA A 69 -1.45 -7.87 -11.01
C ALA A 69 -1.34 -6.35 -11.10
N ALA A 70 -1.57 -5.68 -9.97
CA ALA A 70 -1.29 -4.26 -9.82
C ALA A 70 -0.77 -3.97 -8.41
N VAL A 71 0.11 -2.98 -8.29
CA VAL A 71 0.55 -2.44 -7.00
C VAL A 71 -0.30 -1.20 -6.69
N LEU A 72 -1.15 -1.32 -5.67
CA LEU A 72 -2.17 -0.34 -5.34
C LEU A 72 -2.26 -0.10 -3.84
N PRO A 73 -2.73 1.08 -3.40
CA PRO A 73 -3.20 1.26 -2.03
C PRO A 73 -4.35 0.29 -1.72
N LEU A 74 -4.34 -0.31 -0.53
CA LEU A 74 -5.40 -1.24 -0.11
C LEU A 74 -6.79 -0.59 -0.21
N SER A 75 -6.91 0.67 0.17
CA SER A 75 -8.17 1.42 0.09
C SER A 75 -8.76 1.52 -1.31
N SER A 76 -7.94 1.41 -2.36
CA SER A 76 -8.39 1.49 -3.75
C SER A 76 -9.04 0.18 -4.24
N CYS A 77 -8.76 -0.96 -3.62
CA CYS A 77 -9.24 -2.26 -4.09
C CYS A 77 -10.29 -2.92 -3.21
N VAL A 78 -10.59 -2.36 -2.03
CA VAL A 78 -11.51 -2.98 -1.05
C VAL A 78 -12.89 -3.30 -1.64
N ASN A 79 -13.51 -2.35 -2.34
CA ASN A 79 -14.84 -2.58 -2.91
C ASN A 79 -14.80 -3.70 -3.95
N ALA A 80 -13.83 -3.68 -4.85
CA ALA A 80 -13.68 -4.72 -5.86
C ALA A 80 -13.41 -6.10 -5.27
N LEU A 81 -12.66 -6.20 -4.15
CA LEU A 81 -12.44 -7.46 -3.44
C LEU A 81 -13.74 -8.06 -2.89
N VAL A 82 -14.69 -7.22 -2.51
CA VAL A 82 -15.99 -7.65 -2.00
C VAL A 82 -16.90 -8.10 -3.14
N GLU A 83 -16.85 -7.41 -4.27
CA GLU A 83 -17.74 -7.59 -5.42
C GLU A 83 -17.25 -8.69 -6.38
N ASP A 84 -15.94 -8.84 -6.54
CA ASP A 84 -15.36 -9.80 -7.49
C ASP A 84 -14.53 -10.89 -6.77
N PRO A 85 -15.07 -12.12 -6.65
CA PRO A 85 -14.39 -13.22 -5.97
C PRO A 85 -13.13 -13.73 -6.68
N ARG A 86 -12.86 -13.31 -7.92
CA ARG A 86 -11.64 -13.66 -8.66
C ARG A 86 -10.43 -12.87 -8.18
N LEU A 87 -10.68 -11.73 -7.51
CA LEU A 87 -9.62 -10.87 -6.99
C LEU A 87 -9.10 -11.38 -5.65
N SER A 88 -7.81 -11.22 -5.46
CA SER A 88 -7.14 -11.44 -4.18
C SER A 88 -6.15 -10.31 -3.91
N VAL A 89 -5.90 -10.04 -2.64
CA VAL A 89 -4.87 -9.09 -2.20
C VAL A 89 -3.77 -9.82 -1.49
N LEU A 90 -2.56 -9.46 -1.80
CA LEU A 90 -1.35 -9.88 -1.11
C LEU A 90 -0.85 -8.72 -0.24
N LEU A 91 -0.72 -8.96 1.06
CA LEU A 91 0.05 -8.10 1.97
C LEU A 91 1.39 -8.77 2.22
N PRO A 92 2.50 -8.18 1.75
CA PRO A 92 3.82 -8.80 1.88
C PRO A 92 4.29 -8.87 3.33
N GLN A 93 4.92 -9.98 3.69
CA GLN A 93 5.46 -10.20 5.04
C GLN A 93 6.62 -9.26 5.40
N GLU A 94 7.20 -8.60 4.42
CA GLU A 94 8.21 -7.55 4.61
C GLU A 94 7.59 -6.22 5.03
N GLY A 95 6.26 -6.14 5.12
CA GLY A 95 5.49 -4.91 5.31
C GLY A 95 5.21 -4.21 4.00
N SER A 96 4.59 -3.04 4.09
CA SER A 96 4.20 -2.24 2.92
C SER A 96 4.50 -0.76 3.15
N PRO A 97 4.76 0.01 2.09
CA PRO A 97 4.88 1.46 2.20
C PRO A 97 3.54 2.08 2.62
N LEU A 98 3.60 3.05 3.52
CA LEU A 98 2.43 3.74 4.07
C LEU A 98 2.23 5.08 3.37
N ASN A 99 1.02 5.31 2.87
CA ASN A 99 0.55 6.61 2.43
C ASN A 99 -0.22 7.27 3.57
N TRP A 100 0.19 8.48 3.95
CA TRP A 100 -0.45 9.23 5.02
C TRP A 100 -1.59 10.08 4.47
N THR A 101 -2.78 9.91 5.04
CA THR A 101 -3.88 10.87 4.90
C THR A 101 -3.86 11.76 6.13
N VAL A 102 -3.75 13.07 5.92
CA VAL A 102 -3.63 14.04 6.99
C VAL A 102 -4.81 15.01 6.98
N LEU A 103 -5.22 15.45 8.15
CA LEU A 103 -6.13 16.56 8.31
C LEU A 103 -5.28 17.83 8.50
N ALA A 104 -5.49 18.82 7.63
CA ALA A 104 -4.79 20.09 7.70
C ALA A 104 -5.77 21.22 8.06
N SER A 105 -5.36 22.07 8.97
CA SER A 105 -6.04 23.33 9.27
C SER A 105 -5.25 24.49 8.66
N PRO A 106 -5.91 25.52 8.09
CA PRO A 106 -5.22 26.73 7.66
C PRO A 106 -4.52 27.41 8.84
N SER A 107 -3.29 27.89 8.65
CA SER A 107 -2.49 28.50 9.71
C SER A 107 -3.11 29.78 10.31
N LEU A 108 -3.98 30.45 9.55
CA LEU A 108 -4.69 31.66 9.94
C LEU A 108 -6.18 31.42 10.27
N SER A 109 -6.56 30.17 10.53
CA SER A 109 -7.94 29.88 10.94
C SER A 109 -8.24 30.58 12.28
N PRO A 110 -9.30 31.39 12.37
CA PRO A 110 -9.69 32.01 13.62
C PRO A 110 -10.27 31.03 14.63
N GLU A 111 -10.67 29.83 14.14
CA GLU A 111 -11.25 28.81 15.00
C GLU A 111 -10.19 27.78 15.43
N PRO A 112 -10.24 27.35 16.70
CA PRO A 112 -9.34 26.31 17.17
C PRO A 112 -9.60 24.99 16.46
N PHE A 113 -8.55 24.15 16.34
CA PHE A 113 -8.67 22.81 15.78
C PHE A 113 -9.68 21.99 16.59
N PRO A 114 -10.67 21.32 15.96
CA PRO A 114 -11.74 20.60 16.63
C PRO A 114 -11.24 19.27 17.24
N THR A 115 -10.46 19.35 18.31
CA THR A 115 -9.79 18.21 18.96
C THR A 115 -10.77 17.14 19.45
N ASP A 116 -11.93 17.53 19.98
CA ASP A 116 -12.92 16.58 20.49
C ASP A 116 -13.55 15.75 19.37
N TRP A 117 -13.85 16.42 18.25
CA TRP A 117 -14.30 15.70 17.06
C TRP A 117 -13.22 14.76 16.54
N PHE A 118 -11.98 15.24 16.45
CA PHE A 118 -10.86 14.42 16.01
C PHE A 118 -10.64 13.21 16.92
N ASN A 119 -10.69 13.40 18.24
CA ASN A 119 -10.56 12.30 19.19
C ASN A 119 -11.70 11.29 19.08
N SER A 120 -12.91 11.73 18.73
CA SER A 120 -14.06 10.83 18.51
C SER A 120 -13.88 9.89 17.33
N LEU A 121 -13.03 10.23 16.34
CA LEU A 121 -12.70 9.35 15.20
C LEU A 121 -12.00 8.06 15.63
N TRP A 122 -11.39 8.04 16.80
CA TRP A 122 -10.69 6.86 17.34
C TRP A 122 -11.59 5.98 18.22
N GLY A 123 -12.89 6.23 18.25
CA GLY A 123 -13.88 5.32 18.82
C GLY A 123 -14.05 4.05 18.01
N ALA A 124 -14.44 2.94 18.63
CA ALA A 124 -14.51 1.61 18.01
C ALA A 124 -15.33 1.57 16.70
N THR A 125 -16.45 2.31 16.66
CA THR A 125 -17.33 2.36 15.47
C THR A 125 -16.65 3.06 14.28
N SER A 126 -16.01 4.19 14.53
CA SER A 126 -15.29 4.95 13.50
C SER A 126 -14.07 4.19 13.00
N LEU A 127 -13.29 3.60 13.93
CA LEU A 127 -12.15 2.75 13.59
C LEU A 127 -12.55 1.56 12.71
N ARG A 128 -13.69 0.90 13.01
CA ARG A 128 -14.19 -0.18 12.17
C ARG A 128 -14.45 0.31 10.74
N ARG A 129 -15.05 1.48 10.57
CA ARG A 129 -15.29 2.09 9.25
C ARG A 129 -13.99 2.41 8.52
N VAL A 130 -13.02 3.00 9.20
CA VAL A 130 -11.70 3.34 8.64
C VAL A 130 -11.00 2.08 8.14
N ILE A 131 -10.92 1.05 8.99
CA ILE A 131 -10.25 -0.22 8.67
C ILE A 131 -10.99 -0.96 7.54
N SER A 132 -12.32 -1.02 7.57
CA SER A 132 -13.10 -1.67 6.51
C SER A 132 -13.00 -0.97 5.15
N LYS A 133 -12.47 0.25 5.09
CA LYS A 133 -12.13 0.98 3.86
C LYS A 133 -10.67 0.80 3.44
N GLY A 134 -9.91 -0.05 4.12
CA GLY A 134 -8.51 -0.33 3.81
C GLY A 134 -7.53 0.70 4.34
N TYR A 135 -7.93 1.54 5.30
CA TYR A 135 -7.05 2.48 5.97
C TYR A 135 -6.57 1.92 7.31
N LEU A 136 -5.34 2.20 7.66
CA LEU A 136 -4.78 1.88 8.97
C LEU A 136 -4.86 3.12 9.87
N PRO A 137 -5.35 3.01 11.11
CA PRO A 137 -5.33 4.12 12.05
C PRO A 137 -3.90 4.39 12.54
N PRO A 138 -3.54 5.65 12.85
CA PRO A 138 -2.23 6.03 13.36
C PRO A 138 -2.09 5.69 14.86
N MET A 139 -2.17 4.43 15.19
CA MET A 139 -2.02 3.91 16.55
C MET A 139 -1.18 2.64 16.58
N SER A 140 -0.64 2.31 17.76
CA SER A 140 0.12 1.08 17.92
C SER A 140 -0.76 -0.17 17.76
N PHE A 141 -0.17 -1.28 17.36
CA PHE A 141 -0.89 -2.53 17.22
C PHE A 141 -1.55 -3.00 18.54
N PRO A 142 -0.88 -2.92 19.72
CA PRO A 142 -1.51 -3.22 21.00
C PRO A 142 -2.73 -2.35 21.31
N ASP A 143 -2.67 -1.05 21.01
CA ASP A 143 -3.81 -0.15 21.23
C ASP A 143 -4.99 -0.49 20.32
N LEU A 144 -4.71 -0.79 19.06
CA LEU A 144 -5.72 -1.24 18.12
C LEU A 144 -6.40 -2.54 18.58
N LYS A 145 -5.61 -3.49 19.06
CA LYS A 145 -6.11 -4.76 19.60
C LYS A 145 -7.02 -4.56 20.81
N ARG A 146 -6.68 -3.62 21.71
CA ARG A 146 -7.54 -3.26 22.86
C ARG A 146 -8.92 -2.72 22.45
N LYS A 147 -9.04 -2.10 21.28
CA LYS A 147 -10.31 -1.58 20.76
C LYS A 147 -11.28 -2.67 20.32
N ASN A 148 -10.86 -3.93 20.32
CA ASN A 148 -11.68 -5.11 19.98
C ASN A 148 -12.48 -4.92 18.68
N ILE A 149 -11.80 -4.48 17.62
CA ILE A 149 -12.42 -4.19 16.33
C ILE A 149 -12.77 -5.49 15.63
N ASN A 150 -14.04 -5.74 15.43
CA ASN A 150 -14.48 -6.91 14.69
C ASN A 150 -14.51 -6.61 13.18
N VAL A 151 -13.67 -7.30 12.42
CA VAL A 151 -13.63 -7.29 10.95
C VAL A 151 -14.07 -8.67 10.45
N SER A 152 -14.70 -8.71 9.28
CA SER A 152 -15.09 -9.98 8.66
C SER A 152 -13.90 -10.96 8.60
N LYS A 153 -14.11 -12.19 9.07
CA LYS A 153 -13.06 -13.24 9.11
C LYS A 153 -12.40 -13.45 7.74
N ARG A 154 -13.18 -13.33 6.66
CA ARG A 154 -12.69 -13.49 5.28
C ARG A 154 -11.56 -12.49 4.92
N TYR A 155 -11.61 -11.29 5.48
CA TYR A 155 -10.68 -10.21 5.15
C TYR A 155 -9.81 -9.79 6.34
N GLN A 156 -9.88 -10.52 7.43
CA GLN A 156 -9.18 -10.16 8.67
C GLN A 156 -7.68 -10.04 8.48
N SER A 157 -7.05 -10.97 7.78
CA SER A 157 -5.60 -10.95 7.50
C SER A 157 -5.17 -9.80 6.58
N ILE A 158 -6.11 -9.23 5.81
CA ILE A 158 -5.86 -8.10 4.91
C ILE A 158 -6.02 -6.78 5.65
N PHE A 159 -7.08 -6.62 6.44
CA PHE A 159 -7.39 -5.37 7.14
C PHE A 159 -6.69 -5.24 8.49
N LEU A 160 -6.41 -6.36 9.14
CA LEU A 160 -5.70 -6.44 10.41
C LEU A 160 -4.60 -7.49 10.27
N PRO A 161 -3.50 -7.18 9.58
CA PRO A 161 -2.39 -8.11 9.44
C PRO A 161 -1.77 -8.43 10.80
N GLU A 162 -0.95 -9.46 10.85
CA GLU A 162 -0.19 -9.81 12.04
C GLU A 162 0.71 -8.65 12.48
N GLU A 163 0.95 -8.55 13.78
CA GLU A 163 1.81 -7.51 14.37
C GLU A 163 3.21 -7.49 13.74
N SER A 164 3.73 -8.65 13.39
CA SER A 164 5.02 -8.81 12.71
C SER A 164 5.07 -8.11 11.35
N VAL A 165 3.97 -8.12 10.60
CA VAL A 165 3.83 -7.41 9.31
C VAL A 165 3.58 -5.93 9.54
N TRP A 166 2.70 -5.59 10.51
CA TRP A 166 2.38 -4.22 10.88
C TRP A 166 3.63 -3.42 11.23
N ASN A 167 4.48 -3.97 12.09
CA ASN A 167 5.70 -3.30 12.57
C ASN A 167 6.79 -3.18 11.50
N LYS A 168 6.68 -3.90 10.39
CA LYS A 168 7.58 -3.79 9.24
C LYS A 168 7.14 -2.77 8.19
N CYS A 169 5.90 -2.27 8.26
CA CYS A 169 5.46 -1.20 7.37
C CYS A 169 6.30 0.06 7.57
N TRP A 170 6.52 0.81 6.50
CA TRP A 170 7.38 1.99 6.54
C TRP A 170 6.78 3.18 5.84
N SER A 171 7.10 4.38 6.32
CA SER A 171 6.76 5.63 5.66
C SER A 171 7.84 6.01 4.68
N LEU A 172 7.45 6.54 3.53
CA LEU A 172 8.40 7.11 2.58
C LEU A 172 8.88 8.46 3.13
N PRO A 173 10.20 8.68 3.29
CA PRO A 173 10.71 9.97 3.74
C PRO A 173 10.41 11.07 2.71
N ILE A 174 10.27 12.30 3.20
CA ILE A 174 10.11 13.47 2.34
C ILE A 174 11.43 13.68 1.60
N LEU A 175 11.37 13.69 0.27
CA LEU A 175 12.53 13.92 -0.58
C LEU A 175 12.70 15.42 -0.85
N THR A 176 13.94 15.91 -0.78
CA THR A 176 14.32 17.21 -1.33
C THR A 176 14.17 17.19 -2.87
N ALA A 177 14.08 18.37 -3.47
CA ALA A 177 13.99 18.50 -4.94
C ALA A 177 15.20 17.85 -5.65
N GLU A 178 16.39 17.99 -5.08
CA GLU A 178 17.62 17.38 -5.56
C GLU A 178 17.55 15.85 -5.55
N LYS A 179 17.22 15.24 -4.40
CA LYS A 179 17.04 13.78 -4.30
C LYS A 179 15.97 13.22 -5.23
N LYS A 180 14.89 13.98 -5.47
CA LYS A 180 13.87 13.58 -6.45
C LYS A 180 14.44 13.51 -7.85
N LYS A 181 15.28 14.50 -8.23
CA LYS A 181 15.94 14.54 -9.53
C LYS A 181 16.92 13.38 -9.70
N ASP A 182 17.75 13.11 -8.69
CA ASP A 182 18.69 11.99 -8.71
C ASP A 182 18.00 10.64 -8.84
N LEU A 183 16.90 10.42 -8.11
CA LEU A 183 16.11 9.21 -8.22
C LEU A 183 15.47 9.04 -9.60
N ALA A 184 15.00 10.15 -10.20
CA ALA A 184 14.44 10.11 -11.54
C ALA A 184 15.50 9.77 -12.59
N LEU A 185 16.72 10.32 -12.46
CA LEU A 185 17.85 9.97 -13.32
C LEU A 185 18.21 8.49 -13.18
N ASN A 186 18.46 8.01 -11.97
CA ASN A 186 18.78 6.60 -11.73
C ASN A 186 17.69 5.64 -12.23
N TRP A 187 16.44 6.07 -12.14
CA TRP A 187 15.33 5.29 -12.69
C TRP A 187 15.34 5.26 -14.22
N ASN A 188 15.69 6.35 -14.88
CA ASN A 188 15.72 6.41 -16.35
C ASN A 188 16.90 5.64 -16.93
N ASP A 189 18.03 5.64 -16.22
CA ASP A 189 19.28 4.99 -16.65
C ASP A 189 19.31 3.48 -16.39
N SER A 190 18.39 2.96 -15.59
CA SER A 190 18.22 1.53 -15.28
C SER A 190 17.20 0.88 -16.21
#